data_27121ba14ac92ecbdceb5afcfaacadc8
#
_entry.id   27121ba14ac92ecbdceb5afcfaacadc8
#
_cell.length_a   1.000
_cell.length_b   1.000
_cell.length_c   1.000
_cell.angle_alpha   90.00
_cell.angle_beta   90.00
_cell.angle_gamma   90.00
#
_symmetry.space_group_name_H-M   'P 1'
#
loop_
_entity.id
_entity.type
_entity.pdbx_description
1 polymer ?
#
loop_
_entity_poly.entity_id
_entity_poly.type
_entity_poly.pdbx_seq_one_letter_code
_entity_poly.pdbx_strand_id
1 'polypeptide(L)'
;WLDAAGKPQVAIATFAVPADSPRIVESKSVKLYLTAFNLARFVSREAVRGIVARDLAGATGAPVDVALVPPADFAALPHGELEGEDLDLLDVAFDGRGPDAALLAAAGPVVAQTLRTRLFRSLCPVTGQPDYASMQIRYRGPQLDPAGLLRYLVSFRGHPGFHEHCVERVFADLWTRCRPETLAVYARFTRRGGVDINPWRTSGGDAPPPNRRTARQ
;
A
#
# COMPACT_ATOMS: atom_id res chain seq x y z
N TRP A 1 22.32 11.33 -2.74
CA TRP A 1 22.93 12.39 -3.56
C TRP A 1 24.18 12.95 -2.89
N LEU A 2 24.94 13.76 -3.61
CA LEU A 2 26.07 14.49 -3.05
C LEU A 2 25.66 15.95 -2.79
N ASP A 3 26.13 16.55 -1.68
CA ASP A 3 26.01 17.99 -1.46
C ASP A 3 27.00 18.79 -2.35
N ALA A 4 27.00 20.09 -2.21
CA ALA A 4 27.88 20.97 -3.01
C ALA A 4 29.38 20.64 -2.82
N ALA A 5 29.79 20.18 -1.64
CA ALA A 5 31.15 19.77 -1.33
C ALA A 5 31.51 18.36 -1.84
N GLY A 6 30.51 17.58 -2.26
CA GLY A 6 30.68 16.20 -2.71
C GLY A 6 30.51 15.15 -1.59
N LYS A 7 30.02 15.55 -0.42
CA LYS A 7 29.73 14.61 0.67
C LYS A 7 28.39 13.92 0.41
N PRO A 8 28.32 12.57 0.52
CA PRO A 8 27.06 11.83 0.39
C PRO A 8 26.01 12.25 1.42
N GLN A 9 24.78 12.41 0.94
CA GLN A 9 23.60 12.70 1.75
C GLN A 9 22.62 11.55 1.64
N VAL A 10 21.84 11.32 2.69
CA VAL A 10 20.82 10.26 2.74
C VAL A 10 19.51 10.82 3.29
N ALA A 11 18.39 10.30 2.81
CA ALA A 11 17.07 10.59 3.33
C ALA A 11 16.15 9.38 3.13
N ILE A 12 15.06 9.30 3.90
CA ILE A 12 13.93 8.44 3.59
C ILE A 12 12.94 9.26 2.76
N ALA A 13 12.61 8.77 1.57
CA ALA A 13 11.65 9.40 0.69
C ALA A 13 10.27 8.75 0.82
N THR A 14 9.22 9.58 0.87
CA THR A 14 7.83 9.16 0.74
C THR A 14 7.22 9.86 -0.46
N PHE A 15 6.52 9.09 -1.30
CA PHE A 15 5.80 9.59 -2.46
C PHE A 15 4.32 9.24 -2.30
N ALA A 16 3.43 10.23 -2.45
CA ALA A 16 2.00 10.01 -2.49
C ALA A 16 1.49 10.32 -3.90
N VAL A 17 1.03 9.28 -4.59
CA VAL A 17 0.47 9.36 -5.93
C VAL A 17 -1.04 9.21 -5.81
N PRO A 18 -1.85 10.14 -6.36
CA PRO A 18 -3.31 10.03 -6.33
C PRO A 18 -3.81 8.78 -7.04
N ALA A 19 -4.86 8.14 -6.49
CA ALA A 19 -5.44 6.92 -7.07
C ALA A 19 -6.12 7.17 -8.42
N ASP A 20 -6.50 8.41 -8.72
CA ASP A 20 -7.09 8.85 -9.99
C ASP A 20 -6.06 9.36 -10.99
N SER A 21 -4.76 9.20 -10.71
CA SER A 21 -3.72 9.58 -11.68
C SER A 21 -3.85 8.76 -12.96
N PRO A 22 -3.66 9.38 -14.15
CA PRO A 22 -3.81 8.69 -15.44
C PRO A 22 -2.87 7.50 -15.62
N ARG A 23 -1.74 7.49 -14.93
CA ARG A 23 -0.70 6.47 -15.03
C ARG A 23 -0.14 6.15 -13.67
N ILE A 24 0.35 4.92 -13.51
CA ILE A 24 1.12 4.47 -12.37
C ILE A 24 2.58 4.28 -12.76
N VAL A 25 3.49 4.50 -11.83
CA VAL A 25 4.94 4.28 -12.05
C VAL A 25 5.33 2.94 -11.44
N GLU A 26 5.96 2.10 -12.23
CA GLU A 26 6.47 0.80 -11.78
C GLU A 26 7.61 1.01 -10.77
N SER A 27 7.54 0.31 -9.63
CA SER A 27 8.44 0.52 -8.48
C SER A 27 9.93 0.28 -8.78
N LYS A 28 10.24 -0.67 -9.68
CA LYS A 28 11.61 -0.92 -10.13
C LYS A 28 12.16 0.27 -10.92
N SER A 29 11.32 0.89 -11.74
CA SER A 29 11.67 2.10 -12.50
C SER A 29 11.93 3.28 -11.58
N VAL A 30 11.11 3.48 -10.52
CA VAL A 30 11.37 4.48 -9.48
C VAL A 30 12.70 4.22 -8.79
N LYS A 31 13.00 2.97 -8.44
CA LYS A 31 14.28 2.61 -7.81
C LYS A 31 15.47 2.92 -8.71
N LEU A 32 15.39 2.58 -10.00
CA LEU A 32 16.45 2.89 -10.98
C LEU A 32 16.60 4.40 -11.17
N TYR A 33 15.49 5.13 -11.24
CA TYR A 33 15.49 6.60 -11.32
C TYR A 33 16.20 7.21 -10.11
N LEU A 34 15.89 6.77 -8.89
CA LEU A 34 16.55 7.28 -7.68
C LEU A 34 18.05 6.94 -7.64
N THR A 35 18.49 5.87 -8.27
CA THR A 35 19.91 5.52 -8.39
C THR A 35 20.69 6.58 -9.17
N ALA A 36 20.07 7.29 -10.11
CA ALA A 36 20.72 8.38 -10.86
C ALA A 36 21.15 9.56 -9.97
N PHE A 37 20.55 9.71 -8.80
CA PHE A 37 20.91 10.77 -7.84
C PHE A 37 22.19 10.45 -7.04
N ASN A 38 22.64 9.20 -6.97
CA ASN A 38 23.69 8.75 -6.05
C ASN A 38 25.02 9.51 -6.20
N LEU A 39 25.38 9.91 -7.42
CA LEU A 39 26.61 10.66 -7.72
C LEU A 39 26.33 12.08 -8.21
N ALA A 40 25.08 12.50 -8.26
CA ALA A 40 24.68 13.83 -8.66
C ALA A 40 24.82 14.83 -7.49
N ARG A 41 25.30 16.04 -7.76
CA ARG A 41 25.45 17.11 -6.78
C ARG A 41 24.21 18.00 -6.75
N PHE A 42 23.73 18.30 -5.55
CA PHE A 42 22.60 19.20 -5.34
C PHE A 42 22.90 20.19 -4.23
N VAL A 43 22.41 21.40 -4.40
CA VAL A 43 22.64 22.50 -3.45
C VAL A 43 21.85 22.33 -2.14
N SER A 44 20.72 21.58 -2.18
CA SER A 44 19.88 21.35 -1.01
C SER A 44 19.00 20.11 -1.19
N ARG A 45 18.46 19.62 -0.07
CA ARG A 45 17.44 18.57 -0.04
C ARG A 45 16.15 19.01 -0.75
N GLU A 46 15.78 20.27 -0.62
CA GLU A 46 14.60 20.86 -1.26
C GLU A 46 14.72 20.84 -2.78
N ALA A 47 15.94 21.08 -3.32
CA ALA A 47 16.20 20.94 -4.75
C ALA A 47 15.99 19.51 -5.23
N VAL A 48 16.47 18.50 -4.49
CA VAL A 48 16.22 17.08 -4.79
C VAL A 48 14.72 16.77 -4.74
N ARG A 49 14.04 17.20 -3.67
CA ARG A 49 12.58 16.99 -3.52
C ARG A 49 11.81 17.60 -4.69
N GLY A 50 12.12 18.81 -5.09
CA GLY A 50 11.43 19.51 -6.18
C GLY A 50 11.61 18.81 -7.53
N ILE A 51 12.79 18.28 -7.82
CA ILE A 51 13.07 17.51 -9.04
C ILE A 51 12.28 16.21 -9.04
N VAL A 52 12.33 15.45 -7.94
CA VAL A 52 11.61 14.19 -7.83
C VAL A 52 10.09 14.40 -7.96
N ALA A 53 9.53 15.43 -7.30
CA ALA A 53 8.10 15.75 -7.40
C ALA A 53 7.69 16.07 -8.84
N ARG A 54 8.46 16.92 -9.53
CA ARG A 54 8.21 17.29 -10.93
C ARG A 54 8.27 16.07 -11.86
N ASP A 55 9.31 15.25 -11.72
CA ASP A 55 9.57 14.13 -12.63
C ASP A 55 8.53 13.03 -12.43
N LEU A 56 8.16 12.73 -11.18
CA LEU A 56 7.09 11.79 -10.87
C LEU A 56 5.72 12.31 -11.34
N ALA A 57 5.43 13.60 -11.15
CA ALA A 57 4.19 14.21 -11.66
C ALA A 57 4.11 14.12 -13.20
N GLY A 58 5.22 14.35 -13.90
CA GLY A 58 5.28 14.16 -15.36
C GLY A 58 5.04 12.70 -15.78
N ALA A 59 5.56 11.75 -15.02
CA ALA A 59 5.38 10.32 -15.29
C ALA A 59 3.95 9.84 -15.01
N THR A 60 3.35 10.25 -13.89
CA THR A 60 2.00 9.82 -13.48
C THR A 60 0.89 10.61 -14.18
N GLY A 61 1.18 11.84 -14.58
CA GLY A 61 0.20 12.77 -15.14
C GLY A 61 -0.68 13.47 -14.11
N ALA A 62 -0.27 13.42 -12.83
CA ALA A 62 -0.96 14.05 -11.71
C ALA A 62 0.06 14.61 -10.71
N PRO A 63 -0.29 15.60 -9.87
CA PRO A 63 0.58 16.07 -8.80
C PRO A 63 1.00 14.93 -7.86
N VAL A 64 2.28 14.87 -7.51
CA VAL A 64 2.82 13.87 -6.57
C VAL A 64 3.40 14.59 -5.37
N ASP A 65 2.91 14.27 -4.18
CA ASP A 65 3.50 14.75 -2.95
C ASP A 65 4.78 13.99 -2.63
N VAL A 66 5.86 14.72 -2.37
CA VAL A 66 7.17 14.15 -2.04
C VAL A 66 7.66 14.72 -0.71
N ALA A 67 7.94 13.84 0.24
CA ALA A 67 8.59 14.17 1.49
C ALA A 67 9.96 13.49 1.57
N LEU A 68 10.98 14.24 2.03
CA LEU A 68 12.32 13.71 2.32
C LEU A 68 12.62 13.90 3.81
N VAL A 69 12.70 12.82 4.54
CA VAL A 69 13.01 12.80 5.98
C VAL A 69 14.53 12.68 6.15
N PRO A 70 15.19 13.63 6.81
CA PRO A 70 16.64 13.57 7.05
C PRO A 70 16.98 12.60 8.19
N PRO A 71 18.25 12.17 8.33
CA PRO A 71 18.68 11.24 9.38
C PRO A 71 18.35 11.70 10.80
N ALA A 72 18.35 12.99 11.07
CA ALA A 72 18.01 13.54 12.39
C ALA A 72 16.58 13.19 12.85
N ASP A 73 15.67 12.96 11.90
CA ASP A 73 14.25 12.71 12.16
C ASP A 73 13.89 11.21 12.01
N PHE A 74 14.83 10.32 11.71
CA PHE A 74 14.54 8.88 11.49
C PHE A 74 13.93 8.22 12.73
N ALA A 75 14.39 8.60 13.92
CA ALA A 75 13.89 8.04 15.16
C ALA A 75 12.43 8.45 15.48
N ALA A 76 11.96 9.56 14.89
CA ALA A 76 10.60 10.04 15.05
C ALA A 76 9.60 9.41 14.06
N LEU A 77 10.07 8.59 13.11
CA LEU A 77 9.17 7.92 12.17
C LEU A 77 8.24 6.96 12.91
N PRO A 78 6.92 7.02 12.64
CA PRO A 78 5.97 6.19 13.37
C PRO A 78 6.11 4.72 12.99
N HIS A 79 6.13 3.86 14.01
CA HIS A 79 6.08 2.40 13.89
C HIS A 79 4.85 1.84 14.58
N GLY A 80 4.34 0.71 14.10
CA GLY A 80 3.23 0.00 14.73
C GLY A 80 2.43 -0.82 13.73
N GLU A 81 1.55 -1.65 14.27
CA GLU A 81 0.67 -2.50 13.48
C GLU A 81 -0.55 -1.73 13.00
N LEU A 82 -1.22 -2.26 11.96
CA LEU A 82 -2.54 -1.80 11.54
C LEU A 82 -3.55 -2.07 12.65
N GLU A 83 -4.47 -1.15 12.85
CA GLU A 83 -5.54 -1.26 13.83
C GLU A 83 -6.65 -2.17 13.31
N GLY A 84 -7.49 -2.68 14.22
CA GLY A 84 -8.68 -3.46 13.90
C GLY A 84 -8.69 -4.84 14.53
N GLU A 85 -9.84 -5.50 14.41
CA GLU A 85 -10.06 -6.88 14.82
C GLU A 85 -9.19 -7.81 13.97
N ASP A 86 -8.53 -8.76 14.61
CA ASP A 86 -7.53 -9.63 14.00
C ASP A 86 -8.20 -10.87 13.36
N LEU A 87 -8.25 -10.90 12.04
CA LEU A 87 -8.79 -12.02 11.29
C LEU A 87 -7.87 -13.27 11.34
N ASP A 88 -6.60 -13.09 11.64
CA ASP A 88 -5.60 -14.17 11.62
C ASP A 88 -5.87 -15.24 12.71
N LEU A 89 -6.72 -14.91 13.70
CA LEU A 89 -7.12 -15.82 14.75
C LEU A 89 -8.24 -16.79 14.33
N LEU A 90 -8.83 -16.60 13.14
CA LEU A 90 -9.89 -17.46 12.64
C LEU A 90 -9.32 -18.75 12.05
N ASP A 91 -9.94 -19.88 12.39
CA ASP A 91 -9.60 -21.18 11.81
C ASP A 91 -10.25 -21.32 10.42
N VAL A 92 -9.48 -21.04 9.38
CA VAL A 92 -9.90 -21.15 7.98
C VAL A 92 -8.92 -21.98 7.17
N ALA A 93 -9.45 -22.86 6.33
CA ALA A 93 -8.66 -23.61 5.36
C ALA A 93 -8.52 -22.84 4.04
N PHE A 94 -7.36 -22.97 3.39
CA PHE A 94 -7.09 -22.49 2.05
C PHE A 94 -7.07 -23.69 1.08
N ASP A 95 -7.89 -23.63 0.03
CA ASP A 95 -8.05 -24.72 -0.95
C ASP A 95 -7.21 -24.58 -2.22
N GLY A 96 -6.31 -23.60 -2.25
CA GLY A 96 -5.38 -23.37 -3.38
C GLY A 96 -5.99 -22.61 -4.57
N ARG A 97 -7.29 -22.33 -4.56
CA ARG A 97 -7.92 -21.55 -5.64
C ARG A 97 -7.55 -20.08 -5.58
N GLY A 98 -7.62 -19.41 -6.74
CA GLY A 98 -7.39 -17.98 -6.85
C GLY A 98 -8.52 -17.14 -6.26
N PRO A 99 -8.40 -15.78 -6.31
CA PRO A 99 -9.38 -14.88 -5.75
C PRO A 99 -10.77 -15.06 -6.36
N ASP A 100 -11.76 -15.36 -5.50
CA ASP A 100 -13.14 -15.53 -5.86
C ASP A 100 -14.04 -14.67 -4.97
N ALA A 101 -14.66 -13.65 -5.56
CA ALA A 101 -15.57 -12.74 -4.85
C ALA A 101 -16.82 -13.45 -4.30
N ALA A 102 -17.14 -14.67 -4.74
CA ALA A 102 -18.24 -15.47 -4.17
C ALA A 102 -18.00 -15.87 -2.72
N LEU A 103 -16.76 -15.83 -2.25
CA LEU A 103 -16.41 -16.04 -0.83
C LEU A 103 -16.84 -14.88 0.07
N LEU A 104 -17.12 -13.71 -0.51
CA LEU A 104 -17.54 -12.52 0.23
C LEU A 104 -19.03 -12.53 0.48
N ALA A 105 -19.43 -12.41 1.72
CA ALA A 105 -20.80 -12.27 2.16
C ALA A 105 -20.92 -11.20 3.25
N ALA A 106 -22.07 -10.54 3.26
CA ALA A 106 -22.44 -9.60 4.32
C ALA A 106 -23.94 -9.75 4.61
N ALA A 107 -24.31 -9.80 5.87
CA ALA A 107 -25.69 -9.92 6.32
C ALA A 107 -25.85 -9.35 7.73
N GLY A 108 -27.12 -9.12 8.16
CA GLY A 108 -27.41 -8.68 9.51
C GLY A 108 -27.36 -7.16 9.68
N PRO A 109 -27.06 -6.67 10.90
CA PRO A 109 -27.14 -5.25 11.21
C PRO A 109 -26.05 -4.45 10.49
N VAL A 110 -26.31 -3.16 10.29
CA VAL A 110 -25.29 -2.21 9.87
C VAL A 110 -24.34 -1.97 11.03
N VAL A 111 -23.07 -2.20 10.78
CA VAL A 111 -21.98 -2.03 11.75
C VAL A 111 -20.92 -1.08 11.19
N ALA A 112 -20.11 -0.49 12.07
CA ALA A 112 -18.88 0.19 11.72
C ALA A 112 -17.72 -0.62 12.30
N GLN A 113 -16.91 -1.25 11.45
CA GLN A 113 -15.82 -2.13 11.87
C GLN A 113 -14.53 -1.81 11.15
N THR A 114 -13.43 -2.13 11.82
CA THR A 114 -12.09 -2.18 11.23
C THR A 114 -11.55 -3.59 11.44
N LEU A 115 -11.23 -4.26 10.35
CA LEU A 115 -10.69 -5.63 10.30
C LEU A 115 -9.28 -5.59 9.75
N ARG A 116 -8.42 -6.50 10.22
CA ARG A 116 -7.04 -6.60 9.73
C ARG A 116 -6.60 -8.04 9.55
N THR A 117 -5.63 -8.23 8.64
CA THR A 117 -4.91 -9.51 8.49
C THR A 117 -3.45 -9.25 8.13
N ARG A 118 -2.55 -10.14 8.54
CA ARG A 118 -1.14 -10.18 8.12
C ARG A 118 -0.89 -11.29 7.11
N LEU A 119 -1.93 -12.06 6.75
CA LEU A 119 -1.81 -13.25 5.91
C LEU A 119 -1.91 -12.97 4.41
N PHE A 120 -2.14 -11.70 4.02
CA PHE A 120 -2.21 -11.33 2.61
C PHE A 120 -0.88 -11.60 1.91
N ARG A 121 -0.97 -12.21 0.73
CA ARG A 121 0.14 -12.45 -0.17
C ARG A 121 -0.35 -12.44 -1.61
N SER A 122 0.43 -11.85 -2.51
CA SER A 122 0.28 -11.98 -3.96
C SER A 122 1.62 -12.37 -4.60
N LEU A 123 1.67 -12.46 -5.91
CA LEU A 123 2.89 -12.67 -6.68
C LEU A 123 3.16 -11.46 -7.56
N CYS A 124 4.41 -11.04 -7.63
CA CYS A 124 4.85 -10.04 -8.59
C CYS A 124 4.59 -10.55 -10.02
N PRO A 125 3.84 -9.83 -10.86
CA PRO A 125 3.50 -10.29 -12.21
C PRO A 125 4.72 -10.36 -13.14
N VAL A 126 5.82 -9.66 -12.78
CA VAL A 126 7.05 -9.61 -13.58
C VAL A 126 8.04 -10.71 -13.19
N THR A 127 8.23 -10.95 -11.88
CA THR A 127 9.30 -11.85 -11.38
C THR A 127 8.79 -13.12 -10.73
N GLY A 128 7.48 -13.24 -10.47
CA GLY A 128 6.89 -14.34 -9.71
C GLY A 128 7.26 -14.37 -8.22
N GLN A 129 8.03 -13.39 -7.73
CA GLN A 129 8.39 -13.30 -6.30
C GLN A 129 7.16 -13.01 -5.44
N PRO A 130 7.09 -13.56 -4.21
CA PRO A 130 6.00 -13.30 -3.31
C PRO A 130 6.05 -11.87 -2.76
N ASP A 131 4.89 -11.21 -2.75
CA ASP A 131 4.64 -9.91 -2.17
C ASP A 131 3.72 -10.07 -0.97
N TYR A 132 4.27 -9.95 0.25
CA TYR A 132 3.54 -10.07 1.51
C TYR A 132 3.03 -8.72 1.98
N ALA A 133 1.81 -8.69 2.55
CA ALA A 133 1.26 -7.46 3.13
C ALA A 133 0.50 -7.72 4.44
N SER A 134 0.42 -6.66 5.25
CA SER A 134 -0.65 -6.48 6.22
C SER A 134 -1.75 -5.67 5.54
N MET A 135 -3.00 -6.09 5.69
CA MET A 135 -4.16 -5.41 5.08
C MET A 135 -5.17 -5.01 6.15
N GLN A 136 -5.74 -3.83 5.98
CA GLN A 136 -6.80 -3.29 6.82
C GLN A 136 -8.01 -2.98 5.96
N ILE A 137 -9.19 -3.35 6.46
CA ILE A 137 -10.47 -3.05 5.86
C ILE A 137 -11.30 -2.32 6.90
N ARG A 138 -11.62 -1.06 6.62
CA ARG A 138 -12.53 -0.25 7.44
C ARG A 138 -13.80 -0.02 6.66
N TYR A 139 -14.94 -0.30 7.26
CA TYR A 139 -16.22 -0.15 6.59
C TYR A 139 -17.34 0.21 7.54
N ARG A 140 -18.40 0.77 6.98
CA ARG A 140 -19.73 0.86 7.56
C ARG A 140 -20.71 0.19 6.59
N GLY A 141 -21.54 -0.72 7.08
CA GLY A 141 -22.49 -1.47 6.25
C GLY A 141 -22.96 -2.75 6.91
N PRO A 142 -23.68 -3.62 6.20
CA PRO A 142 -24.05 -4.93 6.69
C PRO A 142 -22.82 -5.71 7.17
N GLN A 143 -22.97 -6.43 8.29
CA GLN A 143 -21.85 -7.15 8.90
C GLN A 143 -21.25 -8.16 7.92
N LEU A 144 -19.93 -8.04 7.67
CA LEU A 144 -19.17 -8.97 6.84
C LEU A 144 -19.05 -10.33 7.53
N ASP A 145 -19.08 -11.43 6.75
CA ASP A 145 -18.60 -12.74 7.22
C ASP A 145 -17.06 -12.69 7.36
N PRO A 146 -16.51 -12.73 8.58
CA PRO A 146 -15.07 -12.61 8.77
C PRO A 146 -14.32 -13.81 8.20
N ALA A 147 -14.87 -15.01 8.26
CA ALA A 147 -14.25 -16.24 7.76
C ALA A 147 -14.19 -16.23 6.22
N GLY A 148 -15.31 -15.86 5.57
CA GLY A 148 -15.35 -15.68 4.11
C GLY A 148 -14.39 -14.60 3.64
N LEU A 149 -14.33 -13.47 4.35
CA LEU A 149 -13.38 -12.40 4.06
C LEU A 149 -11.93 -12.89 4.16
N LEU A 150 -11.56 -13.59 5.24
CA LEU A 150 -10.20 -14.09 5.38
C LEU A 150 -9.85 -15.11 4.29
N ARG A 151 -10.75 -16.05 3.95
CA ARG A 151 -10.55 -16.99 2.83
C ARG A 151 -10.34 -16.26 1.52
N TYR A 152 -11.14 -15.22 1.26
CA TYR A 152 -10.98 -14.38 0.06
C TYR A 152 -9.62 -13.71 0.02
N LEU A 153 -9.17 -13.07 1.11
CA LEU A 153 -7.87 -12.40 1.16
C LEU A 153 -6.70 -13.39 1.03
N VAL A 154 -6.79 -14.56 1.66
CA VAL A 154 -5.76 -15.61 1.56
C VAL A 154 -5.71 -16.21 0.15
N SER A 155 -6.80 -16.24 -0.61
CA SER A 155 -6.85 -16.79 -1.97
C SER A 155 -5.98 -16.03 -2.98
N PHE A 156 -5.52 -14.82 -2.65
CA PHE A 156 -4.54 -14.09 -3.48
C PHE A 156 -3.13 -14.70 -3.48
N ARG A 157 -2.83 -15.71 -2.64
CA ARG A 157 -1.47 -16.25 -2.44
C ARG A 157 -0.77 -16.71 -3.72
N GLY A 158 -1.50 -17.18 -4.71
CA GLY A 158 -0.99 -17.58 -6.03
C GLY A 158 -1.34 -16.57 -7.15
N HIS A 159 -1.98 -15.45 -6.83
CA HIS A 159 -2.45 -14.50 -7.82
C HIS A 159 -1.34 -13.52 -8.25
N PRO A 160 -0.98 -13.44 -9.54
CA PRO A 160 -0.09 -12.41 -10.04
C PRO A 160 -0.82 -11.07 -10.13
N GLY A 161 -0.27 -10.03 -9.50
CA GLY A 161 -0.85 -8.69 -9.54
C GLY A 161 0.06 -7.66 -8.90
N PHE A 162 0.07 -6.45 -9.45
CA PHE A 162 0.70 -5.32 -8.79
C PHE A 162 -0.02 -5.01 -7.47
N HIS A 163 0.69 -4.47 -6.51
CA HIS A 163 0.19 -4.16 -5.17
C HIS A 163 -1.09 -3.32 -5.22
N GLU A 164 -1.08 -2.29 -6.06
CA GLU A 164 -2.20 -1.36 -6.27
C GLU A 164 -3.42 -2.08 -6.86
N HIS A 165 -3.21 -2.92 -7.88
CA HIS A 165 -4.28 -3.70 -8.50
C HIS A 165 -4.91 -4.69 -7.53
N CYS A 166 -4.13 -5.27 -6.61
CA CYS A 166 -4.66 -6.15 -5.58
C CYS A 166 -5.60 -5.39 -4.64
N VAL A 167 -5.22 -4.18 -4.20
CA VAL A 167 -6.06 -3.35 -3.32
C VAL A 167 -7.31 -2.86 -4.04
N GLU A 168 -7.18 -2.41 -5.29
CA GLU A 168 -8.32 -2.01 -6.13
C GLU A 168 -9.31 -3.16 -6.32
N ARG A 169 -8.82 -4.37 -6.57
CA ARG A 169 -9.66 -5.55 -6.71
C ARG A 169 -10.38 -5.90 -5.41
N VAL A 170 -9.68 -5.91 -4.28
CA VAL A 170 -10.29 -6.15 -2.97
C VAL A 170 -11.38 -5.11 -2.68
N PHE A 171 -11.09 -3.83 -2.97
CA PHE A 171 -12.07 -2.76 -2.81
C PHE A 171 -13.30 -2.97 -3.70
N ALA A 172 -13.11 -3.22 -5.00
CA ALA A 172 -14.20 -3.39 -5.96
C ALA A 172 -15.07 -4.62 -5.65
N ASP A 173 -14.43 -5.75 -5.29
CA ASP A 173 -15.14 -6.98 -4.94
C ASP A 173 -15.98 -6.80 -3.66
N LEU A 174 -15.42 -6.18 -2.61
CA LEU A 174 -16.15 -5.86 -1.38
C LEU A 174 -17.29 -4.86 -1.64
N TRP A 175 -17.02 -3.80 -2.40
CA TRP A 175 -18.02 -2.80 -2.75
C TRP A 175 -19.21 -3.41 -3.47
N THR A 176 -18.94 -4.26 -4.45
CA THR A 176 -19.98 -4.88 -5.30
C THR A 176 -20.76 -5.96 -4.57
N ARG A 177 -20.05 -6.83 -3.82
CA ARG A 177 -20.67 -8.01 -3.19
C ARG A 177 -21.34 -7.70 -1.86
N CYS A 178 -20.72 -6.85 -1.05
CA CYS A 178 -21.15 -6.59 0.33
C CYS A 178 -21.93 -5.28 0.48
N ARG A 179 -21.87 -4.39 -0.53
CA ARG A 179 -22.60 -3.12 -0.61
C ARG A 179 -22.51 -2.29 0.69
N PRO A 180 -21.30 -2.01 1.19
CA PRO A 180 -21.14 -1.14 2.34
C PRO A 180 -21.58 0.30 2.03
N GLU A 181 -21.97 1.06 3.06
CA GLU A 181 -22.23 2.51 2.96
C GLU A 181 -20.92 3.28 2.76
N THR A 182 -19.86 2.87 3.45
CA THR A 182 -18.50 3.37 3.30
C THR A 182 -17.49 2.23 3.36
N LEU A 183 -16.39 2.36 2.63
CA LEU A 183 -15.33 1.36 2.58
C LEU A 183 -13.97 2.03 2.39
N ALA A 184 -13.00 1.59 3.15
CA ALA A 184 -11.59 1.87 2.91
C ALA A 184 -10.78 0.57 3.00
N VAL A 185 -9.93 0.34 2.01
CA VAL A 185 -9.00 -0.80 1.95
C VAL A 185 -7.58 -0.24 1.91
N TYR A 186 -6.75 -0.66 2.84
CA TYR A 186 -5.37 -0.23 2.96
C TYR A 186 -4.45 -1.45 3.11
N ALA A 187 -3.35 -1.47 2.36
CA ALA A 187 -2.35 -2.51 2.48
C ALA A 187 -0.96 -1.92 2.72
N ARG A 188 -0.18 -2.61 3.55
CA ARG A 188 1.23 -2.32 3.81
C ARG A 188 2.06 -3.51 3.36
N PHE A 189 2.66 -3.39 2.16
CA PHE A 189 3.50 -4.45 1.60
C PHE A 189 4.92 -4.40 2.18
N THR A 190 5.52 -5.57 2.34
CA THR A 190 6.92 -5.68 2.76
C THR A 190 7.83 -5.10 1.67
N ARG A 191 8.89 -4.40 2.10
CA ARG A 191 9.80 -3.75 1.15
C ARG A 191 10.59 -4.76 0.33
N ARG A 192 10.85 -4.39 -0.92
CA ARG A 192 11.80 -5.06 -1.80
C ARG A 192 12.84 -4.07 -2.31
N GLY A 193 14.12 -4.33 -2.03
CA GLY A 193 15.21 -3.45 -2.45
C GLY A 193 15.11 -2.03 -1.90
N GLY A 194 14.61 -1.86 -0.67
CA GLY A 194 14.50 -0.58 0.02
C GLY A 194 13.23 0.22 -0.29
N VAL A 195 12.33 -0.28 -1.16
CA VAL A 195 11.05 0.37 -1.50
C VAL A 195 9.89 -0.46 -1.00
N ASP A 196 8.95 0.15 -0.30
CA ASP A 196 7.65 -0.40 0.07
C ASP A 196 6.52 0.36 -0.62
N ILE A 197 5.44 -0.34 -0.93
CA ILE A 197 4.26 0.20 -1.62
C ILE A 197 3.07 -0.03 -0.69
N ASN A 198 2.29 1.03 -0.45
CA ASN A 198 1.23 1.04 0.53
C ASN A 198 -0.06 1.59 -0.09
N PRO A 199 -0.74 0.81 -0.95
CA PRO A 199 -1.92 1.27 -1.65
C PRO A 199 -3.08 1.47 -0.67
N TRP A 200 -3.83 2.52 -0.92
CA TRP A 200 -5.03 2.85 -0.16
C TRP A 200 -6.14 3.28 -1.11
N ARG A 201 -7.33 2.70 -0.91
CA ARG A 201 -8.54 3.03 -1.67
C ARG A 201 -9.69 3.28 -0.71
N THR A 202 -10.46 4.36 -0.93
CA THR A 202 -11.64 4.69 -0.14
C THR A 202 -12.84 5.04 -1.04
N SER A 203 -14.04 4.84 -0.52
CA SER A 203 -15.28 5.30 -1.15
C SER A 203 -15.49 6.82 -1.05
N GLY A 204 -14.67 7.53 -0.29
CA GLY A 204 -14.66 8.98 -0.13
C GLY A 204 -14.68 9.46 1.32
N GLY A 205 -14.25 10.71 1.53
CA GLY A 205 -14.33 11.41 2.82
C GLY A 205 -13.27 11.08 3.86
N ASP A 206 -12.55 9.99 3.70
CA ASP A 206 -11.50 9.59 4.64
C ASP A 206 -10.18 10.32 4.36
N ALA A 207 -9.49 10.71 5.42
CA ALA A 207 -8.10 11.13 5.32
C ALA A 207 -7.19 9.92 5.01
N PRO A 208 -6.06 10.13 4.30
CA PRO A 208 -5.06 9.08 4.11
C PRO A 208 -4.65 8.47 5.45
N PRO A 209 -4.48 7.13 5.52
CA PRO A 209 -3.99 6.50 6.74
C PRO A 209 -2.57 6.98 7.05
N PRO A 210 -2.19 7.09 8.34
CA PRO A 210 -0.85 7.51 8.71
C PRO A 210 0.19 6.54 8.14
N ASN A 211 1.30 7.10 7.63
CA ASN A 211 2.41 6.31 7.09
C ASN A 211 3.23 5.68 8.24
N ARG A 212 2.62 4.74 8.95
CA ARG A 212 3.22 4.00 10.08
C ARG A 212 3.82 2.70 9.57
N ARG A 213 5.13 2.49 9.75
CA ARG A 213 5.79 1.24 9.39
C ARG A 213 5.37 0.10 10.30
N THR A 214 5.05 -1.04 9.70
CA THR A 214 4.86 -2.29 10.45
C THR A 214 6.20 -2.98 10.69
N ALA A 215 6.23 -3.92 11.63
CA ALA A 215 7.46 -4.69 11.94
C ALA A 215 8.02 -5.48 10.74
N ARG A 216 7.21 -5.74 9.72
CA ARG A 216 7.62 -6.48 8.51
C ARG A 216 8.09 -5.59 7.34
N GLN A 217 8.11 -4.28 7.51
CA GLN A 217 8.53 -3.32 6.47
C GLN A 217 9.94 -2.77 6.63
#